data_68c2c2ba7c52a37c3585c96546d52fd1
#
_entry.id   68c2c2ba7c52a37c3585c96546d52fd1
#
_cell.length_a   1.000
_cell.length_b   1.000
_cell.length_c   1.000
_cell.angle_alpha   90.00
_cell.angle_beta   90.00
_cell.angle_gamma   90.00
#
_symmetry.space_group_name_H-M   'P 1'
#
loop_
_entity.id
_entity.type
_entity.pdbx_description
1 polymer ?
#
loop_
_entity_poly.entity_id
_entity_poly.type
_entity_poly.pdbx_seq_one_letter_code
_entity_poly.pdbx_strand_id
1 'polypeptide(L)'
;NTTFKNWRGMQESGGRRVDKTIKLDVSTLKFCTPEMITRIRQEIPWLENIESTDENKLTNVQLYRQYIDKYLRSHPIVNTDLDLIISQKDPTEFGLPIEVYFFLTDKVWDEFERIQSDIFDHLLVMVKEFDLALYQLDNRLPTG
;
A
#
# COMPACT_ATOMS: atom_id res chain seq x y z
N ASN A 1 -27.00 18.62 7.20
CA ASN A 1 -25.97 19.63 7.06
C ASN A 1 -25.08 19.38 5.86
N THR A 2 -24.29 20.37 5.51
CA THR A 2 -23.49 20.33 4.29
C THR A 2 -22.46 19.19 4.29
N THR A 3 -21.80 18.99 5.40
CA THR A 3 -20.80 17.95 5.52
C THR A 3 -21.39 16.55 5.32
N PHE A 4 -22.53 16.34 5.92
CA PHE A 4 -23.22 15.06 5.79
C PHE A 4 -23.67 14.83 4.34
N LYS A 5 -24.16 15.86 3.68
CA LYS A 5 -24.56 15.74 2.28
C LYS A 5 -23.39 15.44 1.38
N ASN A 6 -22.26 16.08 1.62
CA ASN A 6 -21.06 15.83 0.83
C ASN A 6 -20.58 14.38 0.99
N TRP A 7 -20.58 13.89 2.20
CA TRP A 7 -20.18 12.51 2.46
C TRP A 7 -21.12 11.53 1.74
N ARG A 8 -22.41 11.77 1.85
CA ARG A 8 -23.40 10.93 1.18
C ARG A 8 -23.23 11.01 -0.33
N GLY A 9 -22.99 12.20 -0.86
CA GLY A 9 -22.77 12.37 -2.29
C GLY A 9 -21.58 11.59 -2.80
N MET A 10 -20.51 11.54 -2.05
CA MET A 10 -19.35 10.74 -2.43
C MET A 10 -19.70 9.27 -2.53
N GLN A 11 -20.44 8.74 -1.58
CA GLN A 11 -20.84 7.33 -1.62
C GLN A 11 -21.79 7.03 -2.77
N GLU A 12 -22.71 7.95 -3.04
CA GLU A 12 -23.68 7.77 -4.11
C GLU A 12 -23.09 7.95 -5.50
N SER A 13 -22.08 8.82 -5.61
CA SER A 13 -21.59 9.23 -6.92
C SER A 13 -20.39 8.47 -7.40
N GLY A 14 -19.78 7.60 -6.61
CA GLY A 14 -18.60 7.04 -7.19
C GLY A 14 -17.85 5.98 -6.47
N GLY A 15 -18.29 5.50 -5.35
CA GLY A 15 -17.49 4.45 -4.83
C GLY A 15 -17.72 4.04 -3.40
N ARG A 16 -17.19 2.88 -3.09
CA ARG A 16 -17.15 2.38 -1.73
C ARG A 16 -15.74 2.56 -1.19
N ARG A 17 -15.67 3.09 0.01
CA ARG A 17 -14.40 3.36 0.67
C ARG A 17 -13.73 2.07 1.13
N VAL A 18 -12.43 2.02 0.89
CA VAL A 18 -11.54 1.00 1.44
C VAL A 18 -10.53 1.71 2.32
N ASP A 19 -10.36 1.23 3.53
CA ASP A 19 -9.41 1.80 4.48
C ASP A 19 -8.80 0.66 5.27
N LYS A 20 -7.62 0.23 4.86
CA LYS A 20 -6.93 -0.89 5.50
C LYS A 20 -5.49 -0.54 5.77
N THR A 21 -4.92 -1.20 6.74
CA THR A 21 -3.56 -0.96 7.18
C THR A 21 -2.70 -2.20 6.96
N ILE A 22 -1.53 -1.98 6.34
CA ILE A 22 -0.49 -2.99 6.21
C ILE A 22 0.55 -2.69 7.27
N LYS A 23 0.88 -3.67 8.09
CA LYS A 23 1.85 -3.50 9.17
C LYS A 23 3.15 -4.19 8.81
N LEU A 24 4.22 -3.40 8.73
CA LEU A 24 5.53 -3.91 8.33
C LEU A 24 6.44 -4.09 9.53
N ASP A 25 7.33 -5.07 9.42
CA ASP A 25 8.37 -5.28 10.42
C ASP A 25 9.42 -4.17 10.26
N VAL A 26 9.55 -3.34 11.27
CA VAL A 26 10.47 -2.19 11.25
C VAL A 26 11.92 -2.63 11.03
N SER A 27 12.29 -3.81 11.50
CA SER A 27 13.67 -4.30 11.35
C SER A 27 14.06 -4.56 9.90
N THR A 28 13.08 -4.60 8.99
CA THR A 28 13.35 -4.84 7.57
C THR A 28 13.48 -3.55 6.76
N LEU A 29 13.24 -2.40 7.36
CA LEU A 29 13.43 -1.13 6.68
C LEU A 29 14.93 -0.89 6.46
N LYS A 30 15.29 -0.45 5.24
CA LYS A 30 16.69 -0.20 4.91
C LYS A 30 16.78 0.75 3.72
N PHE A 31 17.95 1.31 3.52
CA PHE A 31 18.24 2.00 2.27
C PHE A 31 18.42 1.00 1.16
N CYS A 32 17.99 1.36 -0.03
CA CYS A 32 18.12 0.50 -1.19
C CYS A 32 19.58 0.42 -1.64
N THR A 33 20.02 -0.78 -2.00
CA THR A 33 21.31 -0.96 -2.64
C THR A 33 21.15 -0.80 -4.16
N PRO A 34 22.25 -0.51 -4.89
CA PRO A 34 22.18 -0.47 -6.35
C PRO A 34 21.66 -1.76 -6.97
N GLU A 35 22.00 -2.90 -6.39
CA GLU A 35 21.54 -4.20 -6.87
C GLU A 35 20.03 -4.33 -6.71
N MET A 36 19.50 -3.88 -5.60
CA MET A 36 18.07 -3.89 -5.35
C MET A 36 17.33 -2.99 -6.34
N ILE A 37 17.86 -1.80 -6.58
CA ILE A 37 17.25 -0.86 -7.53
C ILE A 37 17.22 -1.48 -8.93
N THR A 38 18.32 -2.10 -9.36
CA THR A 38 18.38 -2.77 -10.66
C THR A 38 17.33 -3.86 -10.77
N ARG A 39 17.22 -4.69 -9.74
CA ARG A 39 16.22 -5.77 -9.71
C ARG A 39 14.80 -5.23 -9.79
N ILE A 40 14.50 -4.21 -9.00
CA ILE A 40 13.16 -3.63 -8.96
C ILE A 40 12.79 -3.01 -10.31
N ARG A 41 13.73 -2.33 -10.96
CA ARG A 41 13.50 -1.78 -12.30
C ARG A 41 13.15 -2.86 -13.31
N GLN A 42 13.78 -4.02 -13.22
CA GLN A 42 13.50 -5.12 -14.14
C GLN A 42 12.15 -5.75 -13.88
N GLU A 43 11.80 -5.93 -12.61
CA GLU A 43 10.54 -6.59 -12.23
C GLU A 43 9.34 -5.66 -12.30
N ILE A 44 9.56 -4.37 -12.05
CA ILE A 44 8.49 -3.36 -12.00
C ILE A 44 8.91 -2.16 -12.85
N PRO A 45 8.98 -2.32 -14.18
CA PRO A 45 9.52 -1.25 -15.04
C PRO A 45 8.67 0.02 -15.05
N TRP A 46 7.40 -0.06 -14.65
CA TRP A 46 6.51 1.10 -14.61
C TRP A 46 6.62 1.90 -13.30
N LEU A 47 7.45 1.45 -12.34
CA LEU A 47 7.65 2.19 -11.10
C LEU A 47 8.58 3.37 -11.35
N GLU A 48 8.02 4.56 -11.30
CA GLU A 48 8.75 5.79 -11.56
C GLU A 48 9.47 6.29 -10.33
N ASN A 49 10.38 7.26 -10.55
CA ASN A 49 11.11 7.95 -9.48
C ASN A 49 12.06 7.07 -8.70
N ILE A 50 12.32 5.87 -9.19
CA ILE A 50 13.35 5.03 -8.58
C ILE A 50 14.73 5.65 -8.83
N GLU A 51 14.83 6.56 -9.79
CA GLU A 51 16.05 7.29 -10.13
C GLU A 51 16.08 8.67 -9.47
N SER A 52 15.60 8.76 -8.25
CA SER A 52 15.67 10.04 -7.57
C SER A 52 17.12 10.50 -7.48
N THR A 53 17.31 11.81 -7.41
CA THR A 53 18.64 12.39 -7.39
C THR A 53 19.47 11.97 -6.19
N ASP A 54 18.87 11.33 -5.22
CA ASP A 54 19.52 10.92 -4.00
C ASP A 54 19.33 9.42 -3.78
N GLU A 55 19.85 8.62 -4.70
CA GLU A 55 19.70 7.16 -4.68
C GLU A 55 20.18 6.53 -3.39
N ASN A 56 21.24 7.10 -2.80
CA ASN A 56 21.84 6.54 -1.60
C ASN A 56 20.94 6.68 -0.38
N LYS A 57 19.89 7.48 -0.48
CA LYS A 57 18.96 7.71 0.62
C LYS A 57 17.56 7.19 0.37
N LEU A 58 17.38 6.49 -0.74
CA LEU A 58 16.09 5.91 -1.09
C LEU A 58 15.86 4.68 -0.24
N THR A 59 14.76 4.65 0.51
CA THR A 59 14.45 3.50 1.36
C THR A 59 13.54 2.53 0.63
N ASN A 60 13.60 1.27 1.07
CA ASN A 60 12.72 0.25 0.48
C ASN A 60 11.25 0.52 0.79
N VAL A 61 10.93 1.03 1.97
CA VAL A 61 9.54 1.34 2.31
C VAL A 61 9.02 2.52 1.48
N GLN A 62 9.87 3.46 1.12
CA GLN A 62 9.49 4.55 0.23
C GLN A 62 9.10 4.01 -1.14
N LEU A 63 9.87 3.08 -1.68
CA LEU A 63 9.54 2.44 -2.95
C LEU A 63 8.25 1.64 -2.86
N TYR A 64 8.05 0.94 -1.75
CA TYR A 64 6.83 0.17 -1.57
C TYR A 64 5.60 1.08 -1.54
N ARG A 65 5.68 2.23 -0.84
CA ARG A 65 4.57 3.19 -0.85
C ARG A 65 4.29 3.72 -2.25
N GLN A 66 5.33 4.02 -3.03
CA GLN A 66 5.16 4.44 -4.41
C GLN A 66 4.50 3.34 -5.24
N TYR A 67 4.91 2.11 -5.01
CA TYR A 67 4.32 0.96 -5.69
C TYR A 67 2.84 0.85 -5.41
N ILE A 68 2.45 0.92 -4.14
CA ILE A 68 1.03 0.83 -3.74
C ILE A 68 0.22 1.91 -4.45
N ASP A 69 0.69 3.14 -4.42
CA ASP A 69 0.00 4.26 -5.04
C ASP A 69 -0.20 4.01 -6.54
N LYS A 70 0.86 3.65 -7.21
CA LYS A 70 0.81 3.46 -8.66
C LYS A 70 -0.02 2.24 -9.05
N TYR A 71 0.09 1.17 -8.29
CA TYR A 71 -0.72 -0.03 -8.52
C TYR A 71 -2.20 0.30 -8.43
N LEU A 72 -2.60 1.02 -7.38
CA LEU A 72 -4.00 1.37 -7.20
C LEU A 72 -4.50 2.32 -8.28
N ARG A 73 -3.69 3.31 -8.65
CA ARG A 73 -4.09 4.26 -9.69
C ARG A 73 -4.24 3.61 -11.05
N SER A 74 -3.55 2.49 -11.28
CA SER A 74 -3.67 1.75 -12.55
C SER A 74 -4.75 0.67 -12.52
N HIS A 75 -5.33 0.41 -11.36
CA HIS A 75 -6.31 -0.66 -11.23
C HIS A 75 -7.65 -0.21 -11.82
N PRO A 76 -8.25 -0.99 -12.72
CA PRO A 76 -9.45 -0.54 -13.44
C PRO A 76 -10.67 -0.31 -12.56
N ILE A 77 -10.72 -0.91 -11.38
CA ILE A 77 -11.88 -0.82 -10.50
C ILE A 77 -11.70 0.28 -9.44
N VAL A 78 -10.49 0.83 -9.31
CA VAL A 78 -10.23 1.92 -8.37
C VAL A 78 -10.70 3.24 -8.98
N ASN A 79 -11.47 3.99 -8.20
CA ASN A 79 -11.96 5.30 -8.66
C ASN A 79 -10.95 6.38 -8.28
N THR A 80 -10.14 6.80 -9.26
CA THR A 80 -9.09 7.79 -9.04
C THR A 80 -9.61 9.23 -9.01
N ASP A 81 -10.89 9.45 -9.24
CA ASP A 81 -11.50 10.77 -9.06
C ASP A 81 -11.73 11.09 -7.58
N LEU A 82 -11.69 10.08 -6.72
CA LEU A 82 -11.85 10.23 -5.28
C LEU A 82 -10.48 10.10 -4.60
N ASP A 83 -10.46 10.40 -3.30
CA ASP A 83 -9.20 10.37 -2.55
C ASP A 83 -8.52 9.01 -2.62
N LEU A 84 -7.22 9.05 -2.83
CA LEU A 84 -6.34 7.88 -2.77
C LEU A 84 -5.10 8.30 -2.00
N ILE A 85 -4.97 7.78 -0.78
CA ILE A 85 -3.96 8.26 0.16
C ILE A 85 -3.24 7.08 0.77
N ILE A 86 -1.92 7.09 0.65
CA ILE A 86 -1.05 6.11 1.29
C ILE A 86 -0.32 6.84 2.41
N SER A 87 -0.62 6.49 3.66
CA SER A 87 -0.10 7.20 4.83
C SER A 87 0.74 6.29 5.69
N GLN A 88 1.98 6.65 5.89
CA GLN A 88 2.84 5.95 6.85
C GLN A 88 2.63 6.58 8.22
N LYS A 89 2.29 5.75 9.20
CA LYS A 89 2.08 6.18 10.58
C LYS A 89 3.33 5.95 11.41
N ASP A 90 3.28 6.35 12.66
CA ASP A 90 4.40 6.12 13.56
C ASP A 90 4.53 4.64 13.90
N PRO A 91 5.76 4.14 14.05
CA PRO A 91 5.95 2.75 14.46
C PRO A 91 5.32 2.50 15.82
N THR A 92 4.78 1.29 15.97
CA THR A 92 4.19 0.83 17.22
C THR A 92 4.82 -0.49 17.61
N GLU A 93 4.41 -1.02 18.75
CA GLU A 93 4.79 -2.37 19.14
C GLU A 93 4.28 -3.45 18.19
N PHE A 94 3.36 -3.07 17.28
CA PHE A 94 2.81 -3.97 16.27
C PHE A 94 3.33 -3.64 14.87
N GLY A 95 4.51 -3.00 14.79
CA GLY A 95 5.14 -2.72 13.52
C GLY A 95 4.90 -1.32 13.00
N LEU A 96 5.23 -1.11 11.75
CA LEU A 96 5.07 0.16 11.06
C LEU A 96 3.78 0.13 10.24
N PRO A 97 2.76 0.91 10.63
CA PRO A 97 1.49 0.89 9.89
C PRO A 97 1.58 1.74 8.61
N ILE A 98 1.15 1.16 7.52
CA ILE A 98 0.94 1.87 6.26
C ILE A 98 -0.56 1.83 5.99
N GLU A 99 -1.23 2.94 6.14
CA GLU A 99 -2.66 3.03 5.87
C GLU A 99 -2.89 3.24 4.38
N VAL A 100 -3.78 2.43 3.81
CA VAL A 100 -4.13 2.47 2.41
C VAL A 100 -5.60 2.83 2.30
N TYR A 101 -5.86 4.03 1.79
CA TYR A 101 -7.21 4.62 1.78
C TYR A 101 -7.57 4.96 0.33
N PHE A 102 -8.65 4.38 -0.17
CA PHE A 102 -9.08 4.62 -1.54
C PHE A 102 -10.53 4.19 -1.73
N PHE A 103 -11.05 4.38 -2.94
CA PHE A 103 -12.43 4.02 -3.26
C PHE A 103 -12.46 3.07 -4.46
N LEU A 104 -13.31 2.05 -4.36
CA LEU A 104 -13.66 1.23 -5.51
C LEU A 104 -14.91 1.81 -6.17
N THR A 105 -15.05 1.62 -7.48
CA THR A 105 -16.23 2.11 -8.18
C THR A 105 -17.47 1.41 -7.69
N ASP A 106 -18.62 2.04 -7.81
CA ASP A 106 -19.89 1.49 -7.36
C ASP A 106 -20.37 0.30 -8.20
N LYS A 107 -19.74 0.07 -9.36
CA LYS A 107 -20.09 -1.05 -10.23
C LYS A 107 -19.75 -2.41 -9.64
N VAL A 108 -18.97 -2.45 -8.56
CA VAL A 108 -18.51 -3.70 -7.94
C VAL A 108 -19.26 -4.01 -6.65
N TRP A 109 -20.44 -3.47 -6.52
CA TRP A 109 -21.18 -3.55 -5.27
C TRP A 109 -21.27 -4.98 -4.72
N ASP A 110 -21.60 -5.96 -5.55
CA ASP A 110 -21.76 -7.34 -5.12
C ASP A 110 -20.43 -8.08 -4.94
N GLU A 111 -19.36 -7.54 -5.51
CA GLU A 111 -18.04 -8.18 -5.49
C GLU A 111 -17.03 -7.43 -4.64
N PHE A 112 -17.50 -6.46 -3.87
CA PHE A 112 -16.61 -5.56 -3.13
C PHE A 112 -15.60 -6.30 -2.27
N GLU A 113 -16.08 -7.27 -1.49
CA GLU A 113 -15.20 -8.02 -0.58
C GLU A 113 -14.14 -8.82 -1.34
N ARG A 114 -14.54 -9.46 -2.44
CA ARG A 114 -13.61 -10.25 -3.24
C ARG A 114 -12.54 -9.36 -3.87
N ILE A 115 -12.96 -8.26 -4.47
CA ILE A 115 -12.02 -7.36 -5.15
C ILE A 115 -11.07 -6.72 -4.14
N GLN A 116 -11.60 -6.29 -3.00
CA GLN A 116 -10.78 -5.74 -1.93
C GLN A 116 -9.74 -6.75 -1.46
N SER A 117 -10.16 -7.99 -1.25
CA SER A 117 -9.25 -9.06 -0.82
C SER A 117 -8.17 -9.33 -1.87
N ASP A 118 -8.54 -9.38 -3.14
CA ASP A 118 -7.58 -9.62 -4.22
C ASP A 118 -6.53 -8.51 -4.28
N ILE A 119 -6.96 -7.27 -4.12
CA ILE A 119 -6.03 -6.14 -4.11
C ILE A 119 -5.04 -6.27 -2.95
N PHE A 120 -5.54 -6.54 -1.74
CA PHE A 120 -4.65 -6.62 -0.58
C PHE A 120 -3.81 -7.89 -0.59
N ASP A 121 -4.30 -8.99 -1.13
CA ASP A 121 -3.45 -10.17 -1.34
C ASP A 121 -2.23 -9.80 -2.20
N HIS A 122 -2.46 -9.08 -3.27
CA HIS A 122 -1.38 -8.63 -4.14
C HIS A 122 -0.38 -7.75 -3.40
N LEU A 123 -0.89 -6.75 -2.68
CA LEU A 123 -0.02 -5.84 -1.95
C LEU A 123 0.78 -6.54 -0.87
N LEU A 124 0.17 -7.50 -0.18
CA LEU A 124 0.86 -8.26 0.86
C LEU A 124 1.95 -9.17 0.28
N VAL A 125 1.67 -9.81 -0.85
CA VAL A 125 2.68 -10.65 -1.52
C VAL A 125 3.85 -9.81 -1.99
N MET A 126 3.59 -8.59 -2.44
CA MET A 126 4.64 -7.73 -2.96
C MET A 126 5.59 -7.18 -1.90
N VAL A 127 5.24 -7.28 -0.64
CA VAL A 127 6.10 -6.79 0.46
C VAL A 127 7.53 -7.33 0.34
N LYS A 128 7.66 -8.62 0.07
CA LYS A 128 8.98 -9.25 -0.01
C LYS A 128 9.80 -8.79 -1.22
N GLU A 129 9.13 -8.34 -2.28
CA GLU A 129 9.85 -7.83 -3.45
C GLU A 129 10.65 -6.56 -3.13
N PHE A 130 10.26 -5.87 -2.07
CA PHE A 130 10.97 -4.69 -1.58
C PHE A 130 11.86 -5.00 -0.38
N ASP A 131 12.19 -6.27 -0.17
CA ASP A 131 13.00 -6.75 0.95
C ASP A 131 12.41 -6.37 2.31
N LEU A 132 11.09 -6.24 2.34
CA LEU A 132 10.32 -5.97 3.55
C LEU A 132 9.67 -7.26 4.03
N ALA A 133 9.27 -7.29 5.29
CA ALA A 133 8.46 -8.36 5.85
C ALA A 133 7.27 -7.76 6.58
N LEU A 134 6.19 -8.51 6.62
CA LEU A 134 5.03 -8.13 7.43
C LEU A 134 5.35 -8.34 8.90
N TYR A 135 4.86 -7.44 9.74
CA TYR A 135 4.93 -7.66 11.17
C TYR A 135 3.99 -8.82 11.52
N GLN A 136 4.50 -9.72 12.33
CA GLN A 136 3.73 -10.85 12.82
C GLN A 136 4.22 -11.18 14.21
N LEU A 137 3.27 -11.23 15.14
CA LEU A 137 3.64 -11.58 16.51
C LEU A 137 4.17 -13.01 16.54
N ASP A 138 5.35 -13.18 17.15
CA ASP A 138 5.93 -14.49 17.28
C ASP A 138 5.25 -15.22 18.43
N ASN A 139 4.44 -16.20 18.09
CA ASN A 139 3.69 -16.97 19.08
C ASN A 139 4.45 -18.18 19.61
N ARG A 140 5.65 -18.41 19.10
CA ARG A 140 6.44 -19.56 19.58
C ARG A 140 6.94 -19.27 20.98
N LEU A 141 6.83 -20.27 21.84
CA LEU A 141 7.35 -20.15 23.17
C LEU A 141 8.88 -20.10 23.11
N PRO A 142 9.51 -19.34 24.03
CA PRO A 142 10.95 -19.34 24.10
C PRO A 142 11.45 -20.74 24.34
N THR A 143 12.45 -21.13 23.57
CA THR A 143 13.08 -22.45 23.76
C THR A 143 14.28 -22.28 24.67
N GLY A 144 14.17 -22.77 25.83
CA GLY A 144 15.31 -22.71 26.74
C GLY A 144 15.29 -21.62 27.74
#